data_d687db1480de12f7a0c497d1fd3902e2
#
_entry.id   d687db1480de12f7a0c497d1fd3902e2
#
_cell.length_a   1.000
_cell.length_b   1.000
_cell.length_c   1.000
_cell.angle_alpha   90.00
_cell.angle_beta   90.00
_cell.angle_gamma   90.00
#
_symmetry.space_group_name_H-M   'P 1'
#
loop_
_entity.id
_entity.type
_entity.pdbx_description
1 polymer ?
#
loop_
_entity_poly.entity_id
_entity_poly.type
_entity_poly.pdbx_seq_one_letter_code
_entity_poly.pdbx_strand_id
1 'polypeptide(L)'
;MMLPAAPENLLTAEGRPRFGRYAGQVDAFDWHELAPPHARGAWWRRFHHKRWHYVALATPELFCGVAIVDVGWTNTAFAYIFDRRERRIVAEFSQDGVPGLTASLAGNAGGASRFRFLSRRIGIECVGQRLYRLKVEGPGLRIAAEFGPDLMPLLLACGPAAGGSAHATQKSTGLPLWGEAAYGAVRHSLDGGVASFDYSNGLLARETAWRWASAHSLDLGFNLQAGYFGAQENALWLDGQLYGLGAAHFDFQPAAPLAPWHIHTDDGLLDLHFKPEGARAKDKNLLVAASRYVQPIGTFSGWVRASADAPKRIVAQLAGVTEDHRSRW
;
A
#
# COMPACT_ATOMS: atom_id res chain seq x y z
N MET A 1 -16.96 -13.52 -0.08
CA MET A 1 -16.65 -14.80 -0.81
C MET A 1 -15.13 -14.96 -0.83
N MET A 2 -14.61 -16.18 -0.55
CA MET A 2 -13.17 -16.48 -0.69
C MET A 2 -12.71 -16.25 -2.13
N LEU A 3 -11.48 -15.72 -2.28
CA LEU A 3 -10.93 -15.43 -3.60
C LEU A 3 -10.35 -16.69 -4.25
N PRO A 4 -10.44 -16.83 -5.59
CA PRO A 4 -9.78 -17.92 -6.32
C PRO A 4 -8.26 -17.78 -6.25
N ALA A 5 -7.55 -18.89 -6.52
CA ALA A 5 -6.09 -18.89 -6.62
C ALA A 5 -5.60 -17.95 -7.74
N ALA A 6 -4.44 -17.33 -7.51
CA ALA A 6 -3.82 -16.46 -8.50
C ALA A 6 -3.46 -17.25 -9.77
N PRO A 7 -3.63 -16.66 -10.97
CA PRO A 7 -3.13 -17.24 -12.20
C PRO A 7 -1.58 -17.17 -12.22
N GLU A 8 -0.96 -18.01 -13.00
CA GLU A 8 0.49 -17.98 -13.20
C GLU A 8 0.96 -16.64 -13.82
N ASN A 9 0.21 -16.13 -14.78
CA ASN A 9 0.49 -14.88 -15.47
C ASN A 9 -0.72 -13.95 -15.49
N LEU A 10 -0.49 -12.63 -15.41
CA LEU A 10 -1.54 -11.60 -15.51
C LEU A 10 -2.16 -11.48 -16.90
N LEU A 11 -1.43 -11.87 -17.95
CA LEU A 11 -1.92 -11.85 -19.33
C LEU A 11 -2.13 -13.27 -19.83
N THR A 12 -3.09 -13.44 -20.74
CA THR A 12 -3.20 -14.65 -21.57
C THR A 12 -2.12 -14.64 -22.65
N ALA A 13 -1.95 -15.75 -23.38
CA ALA A 13 -1.03 -15.83 -24.52
C ALA A 13 -1.37 -14.81 -25.62
N GLU A 14 -2.65 -14.40 -25.71
CA GLU A 14 -3.13 -13.39 -26.67
C GLU A 14 -3.02 -11.95 -26.11
N GLY A 15 -2.36 -11.73 -24.97
CA GLY A 15 -2.16 -10.42 -24.36
C GLY A 15 -3.40 -9.84 -23.66
N ARG A 16 -4.42 -10.63 -23.37
CA ARG A 16 -5.63 -10.18 -22.67
C ARG A 16 -5.39 -10.19 -21.16
N PRO A 17 -5.69 -9.10 -20.44
CA PRO A 17 -5.51 -9.07 -18.98
C PRO A 17 -6.53 -9.97 -18.28
N ARG A 18 -6.06 -10.72 -17.28
CA ARG A 18 -6.87 -11.55 -16.39
C ARG A 18 -7.37 -10.70 -15.23
N PHE A 19 -8.37 -9.87 -15.52
CA PHE A 19 -8.98 -9.03 -14.51
C PHE A 19 -9.69 -9.85 -13.46
N GLY A 20 -9.47 -9.48 -12.20
CA GLY A 20 -10.05 -10.17 -11.04
C GLY A 20 -9.28 -9.92 -9.76
N ARG A 21 -9.80 -10.52 -8.69
CA ARG A 21 -9.16 -10.59 -7.37
C ARG A 21 -8.82 -12.05 -7.08
N TYR A 22 -7.62 -12.29 -6.57
CA TYR A 22 -7.06 -13.62 -6.42
C TYR A 22 -6.32 -13.74 -5.09
N ALA A 23 -6.24 -14.96 -4.57
CA ALA A 23 -5.38 -15.33 -3.45
C ALA A 23 -4.06 -15.88 -4.01
N GLY A 24 -2.94 -15.20 -3.76
CA GLY A 24 -1.61 -15.62 -4.22
C GLY A 24 -0.82 -14.51 -4.90
N GLN A 25 0.13 -14.91 -5.73
CA GLN A 25 1.06 -14.00 -6.42
C GLN A 25 1.26 -14.42 -7.88
N VAL A 26 1.84 -13.51 -8.66
CA VAL A 26 2.33 -13.78 -10.02
C VAL A 26 3.83 -13.49 -10.09
N ASP A 27 4.51 -14.07 -11.05
CA ASP A 27 5.96 -13.92 -11.20
C ASP A 27 6.35 -12.52 -11.65
N ALA A 28 5.54 -11.85 -12.46
CA ALA A 28 5.80 -10.49 -12.90
C ALA A 28 4.52 -9.74 -13.27
N PHE A 29 4.57 -8.42 -13.06
CA PHE A 29 3.59 -7.47 -13.58
C PHE A 29 4.16 -6.82 -14.83
N ASP A 30 3.85 -7.37 -15.99
CA ASP A 30 4.30 -6.88 -17.29
C ASP A 30 3.11 -6.49 -18.17
N TRP A 31 3.19 -5.28 -18.74
CA TRP A 31 2.16 -4.69 -19.58
C TRP A 31 2.63 -4.52 -21.04
N HIS A 32 3.78 -5.09 -21.41
CA HIS A 32 4.33 -4.94 -22.77
C HIS A 32 3.48 -5.67 -23.82
N GLU A 33 2.96 -6.83 -23.46
CA GLU A 33 2.19 -7.71 -24.35
C GLU A 33 0.67 -7.45 -24.30
N LEU A 34 0.22 -6.31 -23.74
CA LEU A 34 -1.20 -5.97 -23.72
C LEU A 34 -1.77 -5.85 -25.13
N ALA A 35 -2.84 -6.63 -25.39
CA ALA A 35 -3.62 -6.53 -26.64
C ALA A 35 -4.68 -5.41 -26.58
N PRO A 36 -5.20 -4.94 -27.73
CA PRO A 36 -6.38 -4.07 -27.76
C PRO A 36 -7.57 -4.67 -27.00
N PRO A 37 -8.39 -3.86 -26.31
CA PRO A 37 -8.37 -2.39 -26.28
C PRO A 37 -7.41 -1.80 -25.23
N HIS A 38 -6.63 -2.62 -24.52
CA HIS A 38 -5.77 -2.21 -23.41
C HIS A 38 -4.36 -1.81 -23.85
N ALA A 39 -3.92 -2.22 -25.04
CA ALA A 39 -2.63 -1.84 -25.62
C ALA A 39 -2.45 -0.32 -25.71
N ARG A 40 -1.24 0.14 -25.42
CA ARG A 40 -0.86 1.56 -25.53
C ARG A 40 0.53 1.69 -26.13
N GLY A 41 0.74 2.74 -26.92
CA GLY A 41 2.04 3.02 -27.52
C GLY A 41 3.14 3.31 -26.51
N ALA A 42 4.40 3.12 -26.88
CA ALA A 42 5.56 3.25 -25.99
C ALA A 42 5.66 4.64 -25.33
N TRP A 43 5.43 5.72 -26.07
CA TRP A 43 5.41 7.07 -25.54
C TRP A 43 4.34 7.28 -24.47
N TRP A 44 3.11 6.81 -24.73
CA TRP A 44 2.04 6.90 -23.75
C TRP A 44 2.42 6.12 -22.49
N ARG A 45 2.91 4.89 -22.61
CA ARG A 45 3.35 4.07 -21.47
C ARG A 45 4.43 4.78 -20.64
N ARG A 46 5.41 5.43 -21.29
CA ARG A 46 6.48 6.16 -20.62
C ARG A 46 5.96 7.15 -19.58
N PHE A 47 4.84 7.82 -19.84
CA PHE A 47 4.26 8.84 -18.98
C PHE A 47 3.11 8.34 -18.11
N HIS A 48 2.62 7.14 -18.36
CA HIS A 48 1.47 6.56 -17.64
C HIS A 48 1.83 5.35 -16.79
N HIS A 49 3.01 4.75 -16.96
CA HIS A 49 3.46 3.64 -16.16
C HIS A 49 3.86 4.14 -14.76
N LYS A 50 3.13 3.67 -13.75
CA LYS A 50 3.32 4.03 -12.35
C LYS A 50 3.52 2.75 -11.54
N ARG A 51 4.53 2.77 -10.66
CA ARG A 51 4.85 1.65 -9.77
C ARG A 51 5.16 2.19 -8.39
N TRP A 52 4.76 1.48 -7.38
CA TRP A 52 5.19 1.76 -6.02
C TRP A 52 5.34 0.48 -5.20
N HIS A 53 6.22 0.54 -4.24
CA HIS A 53 6.37 -0.46 -3.21
C HIS A 53 6.32 0.25 -1.87
N TYR A 54 5.23 0.04 -1.14
CA TYR A 54 4.99 0.62 0.18
C TYR A 54 5.09 -0.46 1.24
N VAL A 55 5.67 -0.14 2.40
CA VAL A 55 5.74 -0.99 3.58
C VAL A 55 5.25 -0.19 4.77
N ALA A 56 4.35 -0.76 5.54
CA ALA A 56 3.93 -0.25 6.85
C ALA A 56 4.43 -1.18 7.95
N LEU A 57 4.93 -0.59 9.05
CA LEU A 57 5.33 -1.28 10.26
C LEU A 57 4.53 -0.67 11.42
N ALA A 58 3.89 -1.51 12.22
CA ALA A 58 3.08 -1.06 13.36
C ALA A 58 3.44 -1.82 14.63
N THR A 59 3.66 -1.07 15.70
CA THR A 59 3.77 -1.55 17.06
C THR A 59 2.79 -0.77 17.96
N PRO A 60 2.61 -1.13 19.24
CA PRO A 60 1.84 -0.30 20.13
C PRO A 60 2.35 1.15 20.24
N GLU A 61 3.63 1.38 20.03
CA GLU A 61 4.31 2.67 20.23
C GLU A 61 4.56 3.44 18.94
N LEU A 62 4.84 2.74 17.84
CA LEU A 62 5.25 3.36 16.58
C LEU A 62 4.36 2.92 15.40
N PHE A 63 4.26 3.82 14.45
CA PHE A 63 3.86 3.50 13.08
C PHE A 63 4.92 4.03 12.10
N CYS A 64 5.45 3.17 11.23
CA CYS A 64 6.40 3.59 10.21
C CYS A 64 5.80 3.34 8.83
N GLY A 65 5.94 4.31 7.93
CA GLY A 65 5.58 4.15 6.52
C GLY A 65 6.79 4.42 5.64
N VAL A 66 7.03 3.53 4.69
CA VAL A 66 8.17 3.59 3.77
C VAL A 66 7.69 3.31 2.36
N ALA A 67 8.09 4.12 1.39
CA ALA A 67 7.74 3.87 -0.01
C ALA A 67 8.86 4.23 -0.99
N ILE A 68 8.90 3.47 -2.07
CA ILE A 68 9.61 3.79 -3.31
C ILE A 68 8.57 3.90 -4.41
N VAL A 69 8.53 5.02 -5.12
CA VAL A 69 7.56 5.33 -6.17
C VAL A 69 8.31 5.68 -7.45
N ASP A 70 7.97 5.01 -8.55
CA ASP A 70 8.47 5.30 -9.88
C ASP A 70 7.29 5.69 -10.77
N VAL A 71 7.32 6.90 -11.28
CA VAL A 71 6.25 7.43 -12.13
C VAL A 71 6.68 7.53 -13.61
N GLY A 72 7.75 6.82 -13.97
CA GLY A 72 8.26 6.69 -15.32
C GLY A 72 9.21 7.82 -15.72
N TRP A 73 8.84 9.08 -15.56
CA TRP A 73 9.65 10.26 -15.89
C TRP A 73 10.39 10.86 -14.69
N THR A 74 10.03 10.44 -13.48
CA THR A 74 10.75 10.72 -12.21
C THR A 74 10.47 9.59 -11.23
N ASN A 75 11.21 9.58 -10.13
CA ASN A 75 10.93 8.71 -8.99
C ASN A 75 11.06 9.48 -7.68
N THR A 76 10.46 8.96 -6.63
CA THR A 76 10.56 9.53 -5.29
C THR A 76 10.58 8.40 -4.27
N ALA A 77 11.21 8.66 -3.13
CA ALA A 77 11.13 7.75 -1.99
C ALA A 77 10.90 8.54 -0.72
N PHE A 78 10.20 7.93 0.21
CA PHE A 78 10.02 8.50 1.54
C PHE A 78 10.05 7.44 2.62
N ALA A 79 10.40 7.87 3.82
CA ALA A 79 10.22 7.11 5.04
C ALA A 79 9.86 8.06 6.18
N TYR A 80 9.03 7.58 7.11
CA TYR A 80 8.72 8.31 8.32
C TYR A 80 8.54 7.37 9.50
N ILE A 81 8.78 7.90 10.70
CA ILE A 81 8.47 7.29 11.98
C ILE A 81 7.47 8.20 12.70
N PHE A 82 6.32 7.65 13.01
CA PHE A 82 5.27 8.30 13.79
C PHE A 82 5.27 7.70 15.20
N ASP A 83 5.49 8.54 16.20
CA ASP A 83 5.36 8.14 17.61
C ASP A 83 3.89 8.27 18.01
N ARG A 84 3.26 7.16 18.37
CA ARG A 84 1.84 7.07 18.70
C ARG A 84 1.53 7.64 20.07
N ARG A 85 2.50 7.65 21.01
CA ARG A 85 2.37 8.27 22.33
C ARG A 85 2.41 9.78 22.21
N GLU A 86 3.38 10.29 21.43
CA GLU A 86 3.53 11.73 21.18
C GLU A 86 2.56 12.25 20.11
N ARG A 87 1.91 11.36 19.36
CA ARG A 87 0.96 11.64 18.28
C ARG A 87 1.53 12.56 17.20
N ARG A 88 2.79 12.37 16.85
CA ARG A 88 3.48 13.17 15.82
C ARG A 88 4.53 12.36 15.08
N ILE A 89 4.87 12.83 13.89
CA ILE A 89 6.04 12.35 13.16
C ILE A 89 7.29 12.86 13.88
N VAL A 90 8.13 11.92 14.32
CA VAL A 90 9.38 12.20 15.04
C VAL A 90 10.59 12.23 14.11
N ALA A 91 10.50 11.55 12.96
CA ALA A 91 11.50 11.63 11.90
C ALA A 91 10.87 11.32 10.53
N GLU A 92 11.27 12.04 9.51
CA GLU A 92 10.89 11.75 8.12
C GLU A 92 11.94 12.24 7.13
N PHE A 93 11.96 11.61 5.97
CA PHE A 93 12.51 12.21 4.76
C PHE A 93 11.61 11.91 3.55
N SER A 94 11.71 12.79 2.56
CA SER A 94 11.17 12.58 1.23
C SER A 94 12.22 13.06 0.23
N GLN A 95 12.50 12.26 -0.79
CA GLN A 95 13.57 12.54 -1.74
C GLN A 95 13.12 12.18 -3.16
N ASP A 96 13.11 13.19 -4.03
CA ASP A 96 12.98 12.95 -5.46
C ASP A 96 14.31 12.46 -6.02
N GLY A 97 14.22 11.58 -7.00
CA GLY A 97 15.38 10.98 -7.63
C GLY A 97 15.45 11.25 -9.14
N VAL A 98 16.46 10.65 -9.75
CA VAL A 98 16.73 10.74 -11.19
C VAL A 98 16.18 9.48 -11.88
N PRO A 99 15.34 9.62 -12.93
CA PRO A 99 14.72 8.48 -13.62
C PRO A 99 15.75 7.48 -14.10
N GLY A 100 15.51 6.20 -13.85
CA GLY A 100 16.38 5.10 -14.28
C GLY A 100 17.70 4.95 -13.52
N LEU A 101 18.02 5.87 -12.59
CA LEU A 101 19.30 5.85 -11.85
C LEU A 101 19.14 5.64 -10.36
N THR A 102 18.15 6.27 -9.72
CA THR A 102 18.08 6.32 -8.26
C THR A 102 17.08 5.35 -7.66
N ALA A 103 16.08 4.89 -8.44
CA ALA A 103 15.11 3.89 -8.03
C ALA A 103 15.10 2.70 -8.97
N SER A 104 14.94 1.52 -8.40
CA SER A 104 14.65 0.27 -9.12
C SER A 104 13.57 -0.47 -8.36
N LEU A 105 12.46 -0.75 -9.03
CA LEU A 105 11.40 -1.60 -8.50
C LEU A 105 11.42 -2.92 -9.26
N ALA A 106 11.30 -4.02 -8.51
CA ALA A 106 11.19 -5.35 -9.07
C ALA A 106 9.95 -5.53 -9.95
N GLY A 107 9.85 -6.63 -10.66
CA GLY A 107 8.68 -6.97 -11.45
C GLY A 107 7.45 -7.36 -10.63
N ASN A 108 7.64 -7.73 -9.36
CA ASN A 108 6.59 -8.12 -8.41
C ASN A 108 7.01 -7.79 -6.96
N ALA A 109 6.12 -8.02 -6.00
CA ALA A 109 6.37 -7.78 -4.57
C ALA A 109 7.45 -8.68 -3.95
N GLY A 110 7.72 -9.86 -4.52
CA GLY A 110 8.75 -10.79 -4.06
C GLY A 110 10.16 -10.43 -4.51
N GLY A 111 10.32 -9.48 -5.42
CA GLY A 111 11.62 -9.03 -5.88
C GLY A 111 12.20 -7.87 -5.08
N ALA A 112 13.46 -7.48 -5.38
CA ALA A 112 14.12 -6.39 -4.69
C ALA A 112 13.72 -5.02 -5.25
N SER A 113 13.28 -4.12 -4.38
CA SER A 113 13.05 -2.71 -4.69
C SER A 113 14.07 -1.85 -3.94
N ARG A 114 14.69 -0.90 -4.62
CA ARG A 114 15.77 -0.10 -4.05
C ARG A 114 15.66 1.36 -4.47
N PHE A 115 15.98 2.24 -3.54
CA PHE A 115 16.20 3.66 -3.79
C PHE A 115 17.53 4.07 -3.17
N ARG A 116 18.32 4.83 -3.94
CA ARG A 116 19.57 5.42 -3.44
C ARG A 116 19.82 6.78 -4.09
N PHE A 117 19.84 7.81 -3.29
CA PHE A 117 20.24 9.14 -3.73
C PHE A 117 20.78 9.96 -2.57
N LEU A 118 21.96 10.58 -2.76
CA LEU A 118 22.69 11.28 -1.70
C LEU A 118 22.89 10.37 -0.46
N SER A 119 22.51 10.84 0.72
CA SER A 119 22.61 10.10 1.98
C SER A 119 21.37 9.23 2.28
N ARG A 120 20.42 9.13 1.35
CA ARG A 120 19.16 8.41 1.56
C ARG A 120 19.17 7.09 0.82
N ARG A 121 18.80 6.03 1.53
CA ARG A 121 18.70 4.67 1.00
C ARG A 121 17.48 3.97 1.53
N ILE A 122 16.77 3.27 0.65
CA ILE A 122 15.71 2.33 1.00
C ILE A 122 15.97 1.05 0.22
N GLY A 123 15.94 -0.08 0.90
CA GLY A 123 15.96 -1.41 0.31
C GLY A 123 14.83 -2.25 0.88
N ILE A 124 14.01 -2.83 0.00
CA ILE A 124 12.94 -3.77 0.32
C ILE A 124 13.24 -5.01 -0.51
N GLU A 125 13.45 -6.15 0.12
CA GLU A 125 13.79 -7.39 -0.59
C GLU A 125 13.19 -8.62 0.11
N CYS A 126 12.76 -9.60 -0.66
CA CYS A 126 12.42 -10.91 -0.15
C CYS A 126 13.69 -11.77 -0.10
N VAL A 127 14.03 -12.30 1.07
CA VAL A 127 15.26 -13.04 1.31
C VAL A 127 15.03 -14.56 1.41
N GLY A 128 13.95 -15.06 0.83
CA GLY A 128 13.58 -16.46 0.75
C GLY A 128 12.39 -16.81 1.64
N GLN A 129 11.61 -17.81 1.24
CA GLN A 129 10.40 -18.31 1.94
C GLN A 129 9.45 -17.23 2.44
N ARG A 130 9.29 -16.14 1.66
CA ARG A 130 8.46 -14.97 1.98
C ARG A 130 8.89 -14.23 3.26
N LEU A 131 10.16 -14.31 3.60
CA LEU A 131 10.78 -13.43 4.58
C LEU A 131 11.28 -12.18 3.87
N TYR A 132 10.85 -11.04 4.32
CA TYR A 132 11.18 -9.73 3.75
C TYR A 132 12.14 -8.99 4.66
N ARG A 133 13.02 -8.23 4.05
CA ARG A 133 13.95 -7.34 4.75
C ARG A 133 13.76 -5.91 4.27
N LEU A 134 13.61 -5.00 5.23
CA LEU A 134 13.56 -3.56 5.01
C LEU A 134 14.78 -2.91 5.63
N LYS A 135 15.52 -2.14 4.84
CA LYS A 135 16.57 -1.25 5.33
C LYS A 135 16.31 0.17 4.86
N VAL A 136 16.29 1.10 5.80
CA VAL A 136 16.14 2.53 5.55
C VAL A 136 17.27 3.28 6.24
N GLU A 137 17.93 4.13 5.50
CA GLU A 137 18.94 5.05 6.01
C GLU A 137 18.65 6.46 5.47
N GLY A 138 18.60 7.42 6.37
CA GLY A 138 18.40 8.83 6.04
C GLY A 138 18.88 9.74 7.18
N PRO A 139 18.95 11.04 6.94
CA PRO A 139 19.33 12.00 7.99
C PRO A 139 18.38 11.88 9.20
N GLY A 140 18.93 11.49 10.35
CA GLY A 140 18.18 11.35 11.60
C GLY A 140 17.16 10.21 11.66
N LEU A 141 17.11 9.31 10.65
CA LEU A 141 16.18 8.19 10.58
C LEU A 141 16.88 6.92 10.10
N ARG A 142 16.67 5.81 10.83
CA ARG A 142 17.12 4.47 10.42
C ARG A 142 16.02 3.46 10.75
N ILE A 143 15.78 2.52 9.85
CA ILE A 143 14.95 1.34 10.11
C ILE A 143 15.71 0.13 9.58
N ALA A 144 15.82 -0.91 10.40
CA ALA A 144 16.32 -2.22 10.03
C ALA A 144 15.32 -3.25 10.53
N ALA A 145 14.56 -3.82 9.62
CA ALA A 145 13.46 -4.72 9.96
C ALA A 145 13.45 -5.96 9.10
N GLU A 146 13.02 -7.07 9.66
CA GLU A 146 12.63 -8.28 8.97
C GLU A 146 11.17 -8.60 9.32
N PHE A 147 10.40 -9.07 8.34
CA PHE A 147 8.99 -9.39 8.53
C PHE A 147 8.55 -10.54 7.61
N GLY A 148 7.64 -11.35 8.11
CA GLY A 148 7.18 -12.59 7.49
C GLY A 148 7.42 -13.80 8.40
N PRO A 149 7.21 -15.05 7.91
CA PRO A 149 6.61 -15.35 6.62
C PRO A 149 5.12 -14.97 6.57
N ASP A 150 4.55 -14.94 5.37
CA ASP A 150 3.12 -14.71 5.20
C ASP A 150 2.33 -15.86 5.84
N LEU A 151 1.53 -15.54 6.85
CA LEU A 151 0.63 -16.48 7.52
C LEU A 151 -0.73 -16.55 6.82
N MET A 152 -1.04 -15.56 5.99
CA MET A 152 -2.28 -15.45 5.22
C MET A 152 -1.99 -15.33 3.72
N PRO A 153 -2.95 -15.66 2.85
CA PRO A 153 -2.80 -15.49 1.40
C PRO A 153 -2.52 -14.04 1.02
N LEU A 154 -1.62 -13.83 0.05
CA LEU A 154 -1.44 -12.52 -0.57
C LEU A 154 -2.68 -12.18 -1.41
N LEU A 155 -3.11 -10.93 -1.39
CA LEU A 155 -4.07 -10.41 -2.37
C LEU A 155 -3.32 -10.08 -3.65
N LEU A 156 -3.77 -10.62 -4.76
CA LEU A 156 -3.48 -10.14 -6.09
C LEU A 156 -4.77 -9.55 -6.67
N ALA A 157 -4.75 -8.28 -7.03
CA ALA A 157 -5.84 -7.63 -7.74
C ALA A 157 -5.35 -7.11 -9.10
N CYS A 158 -6.10 -7.40 -10.16
CA CYS A 158 -5.84 -6.91 -11.50
C CYS A 158 -7.15 -6.37 -12.07
N GLY A 159 -7.13 -5.16 -12.62
CA GLY A 159 -8.33 -4.54 -13.15
C GLY A 159 -8.07 -3.37 -14.09
N PRO A 160 -9.12 -2.86 -14.73
CA PRO A 160 -9.03 -1.64 -15.51
C PRO A 160 -8.80 -0.44 -14.59
N ALA A 161 -7.91 0.47 -14.99
CA ALA A 161 -7.69 1.73 -14.31
C ALA A 161 -8.50 2.85 -15.00
N ALA A 162 -9.33 3.58 -14.26
CA ALA A 162 -10.15 4.66 -14.79
C ALA A 162 -9.30 5.72 -15.50
N GLY A 163 -9.60 6.01 -16.77
CA GLY A 163 -8.84 6.94 -17.60
C GLY A 163 -7.42 6.47 -17.98
N GLY A 164 -7.01 5.31 -17.49
CA GLY A 164 -5.74 4.63 -17.80
C GLY A 164 -5.92 3.44 -18.74
N SER A 165 -5.29 2.33 -18.40
CA SER A 165 -5.43 1.05 -19.10
C SER A 165 -5.62 -0.10 -18.12
N ALA A 166 -4.55 -0.70 -17.62
CA ALA A 166 -4.58 -1.79 -16.69
C ALA A 166 -3.75 -1.47 -15.43
N HIS A 167 -4.15 -1.98 -14.31
CA HIS A 167 -3.46 -1.87 -13.04
C HIS A 167 -3.50 -3.19 -12.30
N ALA A 168 -2.40 -3.55 -11.68
CA ALA A 168 -2.35 -4.68 -10.76
C ALA A 168 -1.65 -4.27 -9.46
N THR A 169 -2.10 -4.87 -8.38
CA THR A 169 -1.50 -4.68 -7.06
C THR A 169 -1.40 -5.99 -6.33
N GLN A 170 -0.37 -6.14 -5.53
CA GLN A 170 -0.17 -7.26 -4.63
C GLN A 170 0.04 -6.75 -3.21
N LYS A 171 -0.74 -7.29 -2.28
CA LYS A 171 -0.76 -6.83 -0.90
C LYS A 171 -0.66 -7.99 0.07
N SER A 172 0.04 -7.75 1.17
CA SER A 172 0.10 -8.63 2.33
C SER A 172 -0.67 -8.05 3.50
N THR A 173 -0.88 -8.85 4.50
CA THR A 173 -1.42 -8.46 5.80
C THR A 173 -0.67 -9.15 6.92
N GLY A 174 -0.63 -8.52 8.11
CA GLY A 174 -0.33 -9.16 9.38
C GLY A 174 0.98 -9.96 9.42
N LEU A 175 2.03 -9.49 8.77
CA LEU A 175 3.33 -10.15 8.78
C LEU A 175 4.00 -9.96 10.15
N PRO A 176 4.41 -11.03 10.84
CA PRO A 176 5.24 -10.91 12.05
C PRO A 176 6.46 -10.04 11.79
N LEU A 177 6.80 -9.16 12.72
CA LEU A 177 7.81 -8.12 12.57
C LEU A 177 8.88 -8.20 13.64
N TRP A 178 10.14 -8.03 13.24
CA TRP A 178 11.32 -7.92 14.09
C TRP A 178 12.22 -6.79 13.63
N GLY A 179 13.04 -6.29 14.54
CA GLY A 179 14.08 -5.33 14.23
C GLY A 179 14.00 -4.04 15.03
N GLU A 180 14.52 -2.97 14.45
CA GLU A 180 14.69 -1.69 15.13
C GLU A 180 14.33 -0.52 14.23
N ALA A 181 13.69 0.49 14.81
CA ALA A 181 13.55 1.83 14.25
C ALA A 181 14.27 2.84 15.17
N ALA A 182 15.04 3.76 14.57
CA ALA A 182 15.80 4.75 15.32
C ALA A 182 15.65 6.16 14.74
N TYR A 183 15.58 7.16 15.61
CA TYR A 183 15.62 8.56 15.24
C TYR A 183 16.46 9.35 16.25
N GLY A 184 17.40 10.15 15.73
CA GLY A 184 18.41 10.76 16.59
C GLY A 184 19.19 9.71 17.39
N ALA A 185 19.19 9.84 18.73
CA ALA A 185 19.80 8.88 19.65
C ALA A 185 18.79 7.84 20.19
N VAL A 186 17.50 7.97 19.86
CA VAL A 186 16.43 7.09 20.37
C VAL A 186 16.31 5.86 19.50
N ARG A 187 16.18 4.70 20.13
CA ARG A 187 15.99 3.40 19.48
C ARG A 187 14.74 2.72 20.03
N HIS A 188 13.98 2.11 19.15
CA HIS A 188 12.78 1.36 19.49
C HIS A 188 12.86 -0.03 18.88
N SER A 189 12.61 -1.07 19.67
CA SER A 189 12.36 -2.41 19.11
C SER A 189 11.06 -2.42 18.30
N LEU A 190 11.08 -3.14 17.20
CA LEU A 190 9.91 -3.46 16.39
C LEU A 190 9.39 -4.88 16.67
N ASP A 191 10.07 -5.62 17.57
CA ASP A 191 9.74 -7.01 17.88
C ASP A 191 8.33 -7.15 18.44
N GLY A 192 7.60 -8.16 17.92
CA GLY A 192 6.22 -8.41 18.27
C GLY A 192 5.21 -7.45 17.62
N GLY A 193 5.68 -6.57 16.74
CA GLY A 193 4.84 -5.75 15.87
C GLY A 193 4.32 -6.53 14.66
N VAL A 194 3.65 -5.81 13.78
CA VAL A 194 3.14 -6.32 12.50
C VAL A 194 3.60 -5.44 11.36
N ALA A 195 3.86 -6.06 10.22
CA ALA A 195 4.15 -5.38 8.97
C ALA A 195 3.12 -5.71 7.90
N SER A 196 3.03 -4.86 6.91
CA SER A 196 2.31 -5.12 5.67
C SER A 196 3.02 -4.44 4.51
N PHE A 197 2.78 -4.91 3.30
CA PHE A 197 3.25 -4.21 2.10
C PHE A 197 2.15 -4.05 1.05
N ASP A 198 2.34 -3.07 0.20
CA ASP A 198 1.57 -2.79 -1.01
C ASP A 198 2.54 -2.60 -2.18
N TYR A 199 2.53 -3.54 -3.10
CA TYR A 199 3.24 -3.43 -4.37
C TYR A 199 2.24 -3.21 -5.49
N SER A 200 2.41 -2.14 -6.24
CA SER A 200 1.50 -1.77 -7.32
C SER A 200 2.24 -1.41 -8.60
N ASN A 201 1.63 -1.78 -9.71
CA ASN A 201 2.18 -1.56 -11.04
C ASN A 201 1.02 -1.36 -12.03
N GLY A 202 0.95 -0.22 -12.69
CA GLY A 202 -0.16 0.07 -13.58
C GLY A 202 0.10 1.15 -14.61
N LEU A 203 -0.74 1.16 -15.62
CA LEU A 203 -0.81 2.16 -16.67
C LEU A 203 -1.96 3.12 -16.33
N LEU A 204 -1.68 4.13 -15.49
CA LEU A 204 -2.66 5.00 -14.88
C LEU A 204 -2.94 6.25 -15.72
N ALA A 205 -4.09 6.87 -15.48
CA ALA A 205 -4.42 8.19 -16.01
C ALA A 205 -3.40 9.24 -15.55
N ARG A 206 -3.28 10.34 -16.28
CA ARG A 206 -2.47 11.49 -15.86
C ARG A 206 -2.96 12.07 -14.54
N GLU A 207 -4.25 12.12 -14.33
CA GLU A 207 -4.86 12.55 -13.08
C GLU A 207 -5.49 11.34 -12.40
N THR A 208 -5.10 11.10 -11.15
CA THR A 208 -5.64 10.04 -10.31
C THR A 208 -6.00 10.59 -8.95
N ALA A 209 -7.12 10.11 -8.42
CA ALA A 209 -7.52 10.40 -7.06
C ALA A 209 -8.03 9.11 -6.39
N TRP A 210 -7.70 8.97 -5.12
CA TRP A 210 -8.21 7.83 -4.33
C TRP A 210 -8.32 8.19 -2.86
N ARG A 211 -9.14 7.41 -2.19
CA ARG A 211 -9.13 7.24 -0.73
C ARG A 211 -8.72 5.83 -0.44
N TRP A 212 -7.93 5.68 0.59
CA TRP A 212 -7.40 4.40 0.98
C TRP A 212 -7.44 4.22 2.48
N ALA A 213 -7.65 2.99 2.95
CA ALA A 213 -7.54 2.61 4.34
C ALA A 213 -6.94 1.22 4.47
N SER A 214 -6.06 1.04 5.44
CA SER A 214 -5.42 -0.24 5.69
C SER A 214 -5.02 -0.35 7.16
N ALA A 215 -5.28 -1.53 7.75
CA ALA A 215 -4.85 -1.85 9.10
C ALA A 215 -4.70 -3.36 9.25
N HIS A 216 -3.77 -3.81 10.11
CA HIS A 216 -3.39 -5.21 10.22
C HIS A 216 -3.05 -5.60 11.65
N SER A 217 -3.49 -6.81 12.03
CA SER A 217 -2.96 -7.64 13.11
C SER A 217 -2.55 -9.00 12.54
N LEU A 218 -2.08 -9.92 13.34
CA LEU A 218 -1.67 -11.25 12.86
C LEU A 218 -2.86 -12.12 12.38
N ASP A 219 -4.06 -11.85 12.86
CA ASP A 219 -5.28 -12.63 12.59
C ASP A 219 -6.35 -11.89 11.80
N LEU A 220 -6.18 -10.56 11.64
CA LEU A 220 -7.13 -9.71 10.95
C LEU A 220 -6.41 -8.57 10.21
N GLY A 221 -6.85 -8.28 9.01
CA GLY A 221 -6.43 -7.10 8.27
C GLY A 221 -7.41 -6.74 7.18
N PHE A 222 -7.33 -5.53 6.69
CA PHE A 222 -8.11 -5.09 5.55
C PHE A 222 -7.34 -4.09 4.70
N ASN A 223 -7.70 -4.06 3.43
CA ASN A 223 -7.32 -3.03 2.47
C ASN A 223 -8.56 -2.53 1.74
N LEU A 224 -8.77 -1.23 1.76
CA LEU A 224 -9.89 -0.57 1.11
C LEU A 224 -9.41 0.57 0.24
N GLN A 225 -9.98 0.69 -0.95
CA GLN A 225 -9.72 1.81 -1.86
C GLN A 225 -11.05 2.25 -2.48
N ALA A 226 -11.20 3.54 -2.67
CA ALA A 226 -12.22 4.16 -3.52
C ALA A 226 -11.56 5.20 -4.42
N GLY A 227 -11.84 5.14 -5.72
CA GLY A 227 -11.29 6.06 -6.71
C GLY A 227 -10.94 5.36 -8.02
N TYR A 228 -9.77 5.65 -8.58
CA TYR A 228 -9.38 5.24 -9.94
C TYR A 228 -9.40 3.72 -10.20
N PHE A 229 -9.32 2.90 -9.16
CA PHE A 229 -9.30 1.44 -9.27
C PHE A 229 -10.62 0.78 -8.78
N GLY A 230 -11.55 1.57 -8.29
CA GLY A 230 -12.86 1.10 -7.77
C GLY A 230 -12.69 0.14 -6.59
N ALA A 231 -13.47 -0.94 -6.58
CA ALA A 231 -13.44 -1.96 -5.52
C ALA A 231 -12.45 -3.10 -5.79
N GLN A 232 -11.61 -3.00 -6.83
CA GLN A 232 -10.79 -4.13 -7.30
C GLN A 232 -9.80 -4.67 -6.27
N GLU A 233 -9.33 -3.84 -5.33
CA GLU A 233 -8.40 -4.26 -4.30
C GLU A 233 -8.99 -4.29 -2.89
N ASN A 234 -10.33 -4.15 -2.77
CA ASN A 234 -10.98 -4.18 -1.46
C ASN A 234 -11.03 -5.62 -0.94
N ALA A 235 -10.38 -5.85 0.19
CA ALA A 235 -10.20 -7.18 0.73
C ALA A 235 -10.16 -7.18 2.26
N LEU A 236 -10.59 -8.29 2.83
CA LEU A 236 -10.54 -8.63 4.25
C LEU A 236 -9.75 -9.91 4.42
N TRP A 237 -8.73 -9.89 5.25
CA TRP A 237 -8.07 -11.07 5.80
C TRP A 237 -8.64 -11.32 7.18
N LEU A 238 -9.11 -12.52 7.40
CA LEU A 238 -9.71 -12.92 8.67
C LEU A 238 -9.43 -14.40 8.92
N ASP A 239 -8.81 -14.69 10.05
CA ASP A 239 -8.53 -16.06 10.54
C ASP A 239 -7.89 -16.96 9.47
N GLY A 240 -6.85 -16.47 8.79
CA GLY A 240 -6.10 -17.21 7.77
C GLY A 240 -6.73 -17.24 6.37
N GLN A 241 -7.86 -16.58 6.17
CA GLN A 241 -8.58 -16.56 4.89
C GLN A 241 -8.62 -15.16 4.30
N LEU A 242 -8.74 -15.08 2.96
CA LEU A 242 -8.84 -13.86 2.20
C LEU A 242 -10.21 -13.75 1.52
N TYR A 243 -10.93 -12.66 1.83
CA TYR A 243 -12.27 -12.38 1.31
C TYR A 243 -12.26 -11.09 0.49
N GLY A 244 -12.98 -11.09 -0.63
CA GLY A 244 -13.26 -9.87 -1.38
C GLY A 244 -14.34 -9.05 -0.69
N LEU A 245 -14.13 -7.74 -0.62
CA LEU A 245 -15.12 -6.75 -0.13
C LEU A 245 -15.74 -5.98 -1.30
N GLY A 246 -16.90 -5.41 -1.07
CA GLY A 246 -17.59 -4.51 -1.97
C GLY A 246 -16.94 -3.13 -2.11
N ALA A 247 -17.68 -2.17 -2.66
CA ALA A 247 -17.21 -0.79 -2.77
C ALA A 247 -17.08 -0.15 -1.38
N ALA A 248 -15.96 0.51 -1.16
CA ALA A 248 -15.69 1.21 0.10
C ALA A 248 -16.20 2.65 0.05
N HIS A 249 -16.87 3.07 1.11
CA HIS A 249 -17.36 4.42 1.35
C HIS A 249 -16.55 5.05 2.48
N PHE A 250 -16.11 6.29 2.30
CA PHE A 250 -15.29 7.04 3.22
C PHE A 250 -16.02 8.34 3.58
N ASP A 251 -16.65 8.37 4.75
CA ASP A 251 -17.31 9.54 5.28
C ASP A 251 -16.36 10.30 6.20
N PHE A 252 -15.85 11.42 5.74
CA PHE A 252 -14.91 12.25 6.46
C PHE A 252 -14.98 13.71 6.02
N GLN A 253 -14.35 14.61 6.77
CA GLN A 253 -14.29 16.03 6.46
C GLN A 253 -12.93 16.36 5.80
N PRO A 254 -12.84 16.63 4.49
CA PRO A 254 -11.58 16.94 3.81
C PRO A 254 -10.85 18.16 4.38
N ALA A 255 -11.58 19.13 4.93
CA ALA A 255 -11.02 20.32 5.58
C ALA A 255 -10.50 20.04 7.00
N ALA A 256 -10.89 18.92 7.62
CA ALA A 256 -10.49 18.51 8.95
C ALA A 256 -10.08 17.01 8.97
N PRO A 257 -8.99 16.64 8.31
CA PRO A 257 -8.60 15.24 8.11
C PRO A 257 -8.26 14.49 9.42
N LEU A 258 -8.06 15.21 10.51
CA LEU A 258 -7.89 14.64 11.86
C LEU A 258 -9.20 14.52 12.64
N ALA A 259 -10.35 14.89 12.06
CA ALA A 259 -11.65 14.48 12.59
C ALA A 259 -11.87 12.97 12.33
N PRO A 260 -12.72 12.29 13.10
CA PRO A 260 -13.01 10.88 12.88
C PRO A 260 -13.55 10.60 11.47
N TRP A 261 -13.19 9.44 10.92
CA TRP A 261 -13.71 8.92 9.66
C TRP A 261 -14.66 7.76 9.95
N HIS A 262 -15.75 7.64 9.20
CA HIS A 262 -16.55 6.44 9.13
C HIS A 262 -16.30 5.75 7.80
N ILE A 263 -16.00 4.44 7.83
CA ILE A 263 -15.61 3.68 6.64
C ILE A 263 -16.41 2.38 6.64
N HIS A 264 -17.15 2.15 5.57
CA HIS A 264 -17.98 0.96 5.43
C HIS A 264 -17.98 0.45 3.99
N THR A 265 -18.40 -0.80 3.79
CA THR A 265 -18.55 -1.38 2.46
C THR A 265 -20.02 -1.63 2.12
N ASP A 266 -20.39 -1.45 0.83
CA ASP A 266 -21.77 -1.56 0.34
C ASP A 266 -22.35 -2.97 0.46
N ASP A 267 -21.48 -4.00 0.53
CA ASP A 267 -21.87 -5.39 0.80
C ASP A 267 -22.16 -5.67 2.29
N GLY A 268 -21.97 -4.66 3.15
CA GLY A 268 -22.23 -4.77 4.58
C GLY A 268 -21.31 -5.78 5.30
N LEU A 269 -20.09 -5.99 4.83
CA LEU A 269 -19.12 -6.90 5.44
C LEU A 269 -18.12 -6.19 6.35
N LEU A 270 -18.05 -4.86 6.28
CA LEU A 270 -17.15 -4.04 7.08
C LEU A 270 -17.83 -2.72 7.46
N ASP A 271 -17.71 -2.32 8.73
CA ASP A 271 -18.19 -1.05 9.26
C ASP A 271 -17.26 -0.61 10.39
N LEU A 272 -16.44 0.41 10.13
CA LEU A 272 -15.35 0.85 10.99
C LEU A 272 -15.36 2.36 11.20
N HIS A 273 -15.07 2.78 12.41
CA HIS A 273 -14.73 4.14 12.76
C HIS A 273 -13.22 4.27 12.93
N PHE A 274 -12.62 5.22 12.25
CA PHE A 274 -11.21 5.53 12.38
C PHE A 274 -11.04 6.80 13.21
N LYS A 275 -10.18 6.70 14.24
CA LYS A 275 -9.80 7.81 15.11
C LYS A 275 -8.35 8.19 14.79
N PRO A 276 -8.10 9.31 14.10
CA PRO A 276 -6.76 9.80 13.86
C PRO A 276 -6.01 10.15 15.15
N GLU A 277 -4.74 9.79 15.21
CA GLU A 277 -3.78 10.18 16.24
C GLU A 277 -2.88 11.32 15.74
N GLY A 278 -2.65 11.42 14.43
CA GLY A 278 -1.89 12.44 13.75
C GLY A 278 -1.87 12.15 12.25
N ALA A 279 -1.10 12.90 11.48
CA ALA A 279 -1.03 12.69 10.03
C ALA A 279 0.34 13.01 9.44
N ARG A 280 0.62 12.35 8.31
CA ARG A 280 1.60 12.82 7.34
C ARG A 280 0.87 13.50 6.18
N ALA A 281 1.28 14.70 5.82
CA ALA A 281 0.71 15.44 4.71
C ALA A 281 1.80 16.04 3.83
N LYS A 282 1.59 16.05 2.53
CA LYS A 282 2.44 16.75 1.56
C LYS A 282 1.56 17.38 0.48
N ASP A 283 1.90 18.59 0.12
CA ASP A 283 1.32 19.32 -1.00
C ASP A 283 2.48 19.81 -1.88
N LYS A 284 2.61 19.22 -3.06
CA LYS A 284 3.68 19.48 -4.00
C LYS A 284 3.09 19.83 -5.36
N ASN A 285 3.39 21.00 -5.85
CA ASN A 285 2.98 21.45 -7.17
C ASN A 285 4.20 21.92 -7.98
N LEU A 286 4.49 21.20 -9.08
CA LEU A 286 5.61 21.44 -9.98
C LEU A 286 5.12 21.93 -11.36
N LEU A 287 3.97 22.59 -11.47
CA LEU A 287 3.30 23.04 -12.70
C LEU A 287 2.87 21.86 -13.59
N VAL A 288 3.80 21.04 -14.03
CA VAL A 288 3.54 19.87 -14.90
C VAL A 288 3.10 18.63 -14.12
N ALA A 289 3.38 18.57 -12.84
CA ALA A 289 2.98 17.48 -11.93
C ALA A 289 2.57 18.05 -10.58
N ALA A 290 1.62 17.43 -9.93
CA ALA A 290 1.19 17.79 -8.60
C ALA A 290 0.81 16.57 -7.80
N SER A 291 1.10 16.57 -6.50
CA SER A 291 0.66 15.54 -5.57
C SER A 291 0.24 16.21 -4.28
N ARG A 292 -1.03 16.04 -3.94
CA ARG A 292 -1.57 16.46 -2.65
C ARG A 292 -2.12 15.24 -1.96
N TYR A 293 -1.56 14.92 -0.80
CA TYR A 293 -2.10 13.85 0.03
C TYR A 293 -2.03 14.18 1.50
N VAL A 294 -2.96 13.60 2.22
CA VAL A 294 -2.93 13.49 3.67
C VAL A 294 -3.13 12.02 4.02
N GLN A 295 -2.27 11.53 4.90
CA GLN A 295 -2.34 10.16 5.44
C GLN A 295 -2.43 10.25 6.96
N PRO A 296 -3.66 10.28 7.52
CA PRO A 296 -3.87 10.13 8.94
C PRO A 296 -3.43 8.74 9.43
N ILE A 297 -2.72 8.71 10.55
CA ILE A 297 -2.32 7.53 11.30
C ILE A 297 -3.19 7.47 12.55
N GLY A 298 -3.70 6.30 12.92
CA GLY A 298 -4.58 6.17 14.08
C GLY A 298 -5.07 4.76 14.31
N THR A 299 -6.28 4.62 14.84
CA THR A 299 -6.87 3.34 15.19
C THR A 299 -8.27 3.18 14.63
N PHE A 300 -8.57 1.94 14.20
CA PHE A 300 -9.89 1.52 13.75
C PHE A 300 -10.62 0.75 14.86
N SER A 301 -11.92 1.01 14.97
CA SER A 301 -12.84 0.28 15.85
C SER A 301 -14.17 0.08 15.15
N GLY A 302 -14.83 -1.04 15.41
CA GLY A 302 -16.10 -1.39 14.79
C GLY A 302 -16.21 -2.89 14.60
N TRP A 303 -16.57 -3.35 13.41
CA TRP A 303 -16.70 -4.78 13.14
C TRP A 303 -16.44 -5.12 11.66
N VAL A 304 -16.08 -6.39 11.45
CA VAL A 304 -15.97 -7.02 10.13
C VAL A 304 -16.64 -8.40 10.16
N ARG A 305 -16.95 -8.96 9.00
CA ARG A 305 -17.47 -10.35 8.88
C ARG A 305 -17.13 -10.96 7.53
N ALA A 306 -16.99 -12.29 7.50
CA ALA A 306 -16.61 -13.03 6.30
C ALA A 306 -17.72 -13.12 5.24
N SER A 307 -19.00 -13.07 5.66
CA SER A 307 -20.20 -13.09 4.82
C SER A 307 -21.37 -12.42 5.54
N ALA A 308 -22.47 -12.19 4.83
CA ALA A 308 -23.68 -11.57 5.40
C ALA A 308 -24.25 -12.35 6.60
N ASP A 309 -24.10 -13.67 6.59
CA ASP A 309 -24.62 -14.57 7.63
C ASP A 309 -23.58 -14.92 8.69
N ALA A 310 -22.30 -14.53 8.49
CA ALA A 310 -21.24 -14.80 9.45
C ALA A 310 -21.33 -13.89 10.68
N PRO A 311 -20.90 -14.35 11.87
CA PRO A 311 -20.84 -13.52 13.06
C PRO A 311 -19.90 -12.34 12.85
N LYS A 312 -20.24 -11.19 13.46
CA LYS A 312 -19.40 -10.01 13.47
C LYS A 312 -18.16 -10.24 14.34
N ARG A 313 -16.99 -10.05 13.78
CA ARG A 313 -15.71 -9.97 14.51
C ARG A 313 -15.52 -8.50 14.92
N ILE A 314 -15.45 -8.27 16.22
CA ILE A 314 -15.22 -6.92 16.75
C ILE A 314 -13.76 -6.52 16.49
N VAL A 315 -13.59 -5.32 15.99
CA VAL A 315 -12.31 -4.64 15.80
C VAL A 315 -12.18 -3.58 16.90
N ALA A 316 -11.12 -3.64 17.67
CA ALA A 316 -10.87 -2.70 18.77
C ALA A 316 -9.46 -2.13 18.67
N GLN A 317 -9.36 -0.82 18.45
CA GLN A 317 -8.11 -0.06 18.43
C GLN A 317 -7.02 -0.63 17.48
N LEU A 318 -7.42 -1.21 16.35
CA LEU A 318 -6.50 -1.74 15.35
C LEU A 318 -5.73 -0.60 14.69
N ALA A 319 -4.40 -0.59 14.86
CA ALA A 319 -3.54 0.46 14.32
C ALA A 319 -3.48 0.40 12.79
N GLY A 320 -3.55 1.57 12.15
CA GLY A 320 -3.48 1.67 10.71
C GLY A 320 -3.56 3.11 10.21
N VAL A 321 -3.88 3.23 8.93
CA VAL A 321 -3.91 4.52 8.22
C VAL A 321 -5.16 4.67 7.37
N THR A 322 -5.52 5.93 7.14
CA THR A 322 -6.39 6.35 6.04
C THR A 322 -5.59 7.28 5.12
N GLU A 323 -6.06 7.47 3.88
CA GLU A 323 -5.43 8.41 2.95
C GLU A 323 -6.47 9.08 2.05
N ASP A 324 -6.33 10.39 1.82
CA ASP A 324 -6.98 11.13 0.73
C ASP A 324 -5.87 11.70 -0.16
N HIS A 325 -5.82 11.22 -1.41
CA HIS A 325 -4.74 11.51 -2.33
C HIS A 325 -5.26 11.95 -3.70
N ARG A 326 -4.64 13.00 -4.23
CA ARG A 326 -4.84 13.47 -5.60
C ARG A 326 -3.49 13.72 -6.23
N SER A 327 -3.29 13.13 -7.41
CA SER A 327 -2.06 13.29 -8.17
C SER A 327 -2.33 13.67 -9.61
N ARG A 328 -1.51 14.55 -10.12
CA ARG A 328 -1.31 14.83 -11.54
C ARG A 328 0.14 14.50 -11.85
N TRP A 329 0.32 13.41 -12.58
CA TRP A 329 1.62 12.82 -12.89
C TRP A 329 2.32 13.49 -14.06
#